data_6816ba618bb7c35456d2ffb406365eab
#
_entry.id   6816ba618bb7c35456d2ffb406365eab
#
_cell.length_a   1.000
_cell.length_b   1.000
_cell.length_c   1.000
_cell.angle_alpha   90.00
_cell.angle_beta   90.00
_cell.angle_gamma   90.00
#
_symmetry.space_group_name_H-M   'P 1'
#
loop_
_entity.id
_entity.type
_entity.pdbx_description
1 polymer ?
#
loop_
_entity_poly.entity_id
_entity_poly.type
_entity_poly.pdbx_seq_one_letter_code
_entity_poly.pdbx_strand_id
1 'polypeptide(L)'
;MLEACLIPRDARPGWNVCAFAEADAWWINGANVRVLPDGNLRVAAGVPTEKALRLDLAEVDRPIAVATPLSPDFEPHWRFDPLSPPSIEAVLLQFETWLWQARAQFVLGAMIAENIDQMRGAVYHVSHQGHLLAVVDLSQNKAAFLPRVHPETLWEASWQRRPPAANALPASFVNTTPAVLAWTYARHTGRSLIPARYQQLTLYYRGAPRVPLRLLRDSHLLILSELSAGPASLDELERRTTLPRLRLENDLACLYYAGAITSRQRNAGNPGQDFKRETAIAQVSEFDAEALWGTTKPPPQDVISTAPVMLDPGAHKS
;
A
#
# COMPACT_ATOMS: atom_id res chain seq x y z
N MET A 1 19.41 -21.57 1.41
CA MET A 1 19.91 -20.49 0.52
C MET A 1 18.98 -19.27 0.55
N LEU A 2 17.70 -19.44 0.30
CA LEU A 2 16.71 -18.35 0.33
C LEU A 2 16.68 -17.64 1.70
N GLU A 3 16.63 -18.38 2.80
CA GLU A 3 16.65 -17.84 4.15
C GLU A 3 17.87 -16.97 4.45
N ALA A 4 19.04 -17.29 3.88
CA ALA A 4 20.25 -16.49 4.06
C ALA A 4 20.20 -15.14 3.35
N CYS A 5 19.42 -15.01 2.27
CA CYS A 5 19.20 -13.75 1.55
C CYS A 5 18.15 -12.86 2.22
N LEU A 6 17.31 -13.42 3.10
CA LEU A 6 16.24 -12.70 3.80
C LEU A 6 16.73 -12.01 5.09
N ILE A 7 17.92 -12.34 5.58
CA ILE A 7 18.48 -11.79 6.81
C ILE A 7 18.87 -10.32 6.58
N PRO A 8 18.56 -9.41 7.53
CA PRO A 8 18.98 -8.02 7.45
C PRO A 8 20.52 -7.94 7.35
N ARG A 9 21.00 -7.20 6.35
CA ARG A 9 22.45 -6.89 6.23
C ARG A 9 22.60 -5.38 6.21
N ASP A 10 23.43 -4.86 7.08
CA ASP A 10 23.81 -3.44 7.14
C ASP A 10 22.66 -2.45 6.85
N ALA A 11 22.17 -1.62 6.89
CA ALA A 11 21.11 -0.69 6.54
C ALA A 11 19.93 -1.26 5.66
N ARG A 12 19.89 -2.55 5.33
CA ARG A 12 18.78 -3.16 4.58
C ARG A 12 17.75 -3.78 5.51
N PRO A 13 16.44 -3.56 5.24
CA PRO A 13 15.39 -4.21 6.02
C PRO A 13 15.46 -5.73 5.83
N GLY A 14 15.12 -6.47 6.86
CA GLY A 14 14.92 -7.92 6.76
C GLY A 14 13.62 -8.24 6.03
N TRP A 15 13.59 -9.40 5.40
CA TRP A 15 12.41 -9.97 4.78
C TRP A 15 11.89 -11.13 5.61
N ASN A 16 10.58 -11.17 5.84
CA ASN A 16 9.92 -12.27 6.55
C ASN A 16 8.96 -12.98 5.61
N VAL A 17 8.97 -14.31 5.64
CA VAL A 17 7.96 -15.11 4.94
C VAL A 17 6.67 -15.08 5.74
N CYS A 18 5.57 -14.75 5.10
CA CYS A 18 4.25 -14.66 5.73
C CYS A 18 3.17 -15.28 4.84
N ALA A 19 1.93 -15.28 5.32
CA ALA A 19 0.79 -15.74 4.54
C ALA A 19 0.63 -14.92 3.24
N PHE A 20 0.24 -15.57 2.16
CA PHE A 20 0.13 -14.96 0.83
C PHE A 20 -0.70 -13.67 0.81
N ALA A 21 -1.85 -13.67 1.47
CA ALA A 21 -2.73 -12.50 1.54
C ALA A 21 -2.14 -11.31 2.31
N GLU A 22 -1.13 -11.56 3.15
CA GLU A 22 -0.50 -10.55 4.02
C GLU A 22 0.84 -10.05 3.49
N ALA A 23 1.39 -10.75 2.48
CA ALA A 23 2.69 -10.44 1.91
C ALA A 23 2.68 -9.13 1.14
N ASP A 24 3.72 -8.31 1.32
CA ASP A 24 3.93 -7.06 0.58
C ASP A 24 4.56 -7.29 -0.80
N ALA A 25 5.11 -8.48 -1.03
CA ALA A 25 5.64 -8.92 -2.32
C ALA A 25 5.46 -10.42 -2.47
N TRP A 26 5.31 -10.90 -3.71
CA TRP A 26 5.11 -12.33 -3.97
C TRP A 26 6.26 -12.94 -4.74
N TRP A 27 6.66 -14.10 -4.26
CA TRP A 27 7.55 -15.00 -4.98
C TRP A 27 6.77 -16.24 -5.40
N ILE A 28 6.77 -16.49 -6.69
CA ILE A 28 6.01 -17.58 -7.28
C ILE A 28 6.97 -18.54 -8.00
N ASN A 29 6.77 -19.84 -7.82
CA ASN A 29 7.49 -20.85 -8.59
C ASN A 29 6.93 -20.90 -10.01
N GLY A 30 7.74 -20.54 -11.00
CA GLY A 30 7.32 -20.47 -12.40
C GLY A 30 6.84 -21.80 -12.98
N ALA A 31 7.38 -22.91 -12.51
CA ALA A 31 6.92 -24.25 -12.91
C ALA A 31 5.46 -24.53 -12.51
N ASN A 32 4.96 -23.81 -11.52
CA ASN A 32 3.60 -23.94 -11.01
C ASN A 32 2.62 -22.92 -11.62
N VAL A 33 3.09 -22.07 -12.54
CA VAL A 33 2.29 -21.02 -13.17
C VAL A 33 1.76 -21.49 -14.52
N ARG A 34 0.48 -21.23 -14.77
CA ARG A 34 -0.15 -21.40 -16.09
C ARG A 34 -0.93 -20.14 -16.44
N VAL A 35 -0.77 -19.68 -17.68
CA VAL A 35 -1.60 -18.60 -18.24
C VAL A 35 -2.95 -19.19 -18.63
N LEU A 36 -4.02 -18.56 -18.19
CA LEU A 36 -5.39 -18.92 -18.56
C LEU A 36 -5.79 -18.19 -19.84
N PRO A 37 -6.81 -18.68 -20.57
CA PRO A 37 -7.28 -18.04 -21.81
C PRO A 37 -7.76 -16.59 -21.65
N ASP A 38 -8.12 -16.19 -20.44
CA ASP A 38 -8.53 -14.83 -20.08
C ASP A 38 -7.38 -13.90 -19.66
N GLY A 39 -6.12 -14.37 -19.80
CA GLY A 39 -4.92 -13.62 -19.43
C GLY A 39 -4.56 -13.69 -17.95
N ASN A 40 -5.40 -14.29 -17.11
CA ASN A 40 -5.10 -14.49 -15.70
C ASN A 40 -4.06 -15.59 -15.48
N LEU A 41 -3.35 -15.53 -14.36
CA LEU A 41 -2.44 -16.59 -13.96
C LEU A 41 -3.15 -17.57 -13.01
N ARG A 42 -2.95 -18.85 -13.25
CA ARG A 42 -3.24 -19.89 -12.26
C ARG A 42 -1.93 -20.37 -11.67
N VAL A 43 -1.79 -20.18 -10.37
CA VAL A 43 -0.66 -20.72 -9.59
C VAL A 43 -1.15 -21.98 -8.90
N ALA A 44 -0.48 -23.12 -9.17
CA ALA A 44 -0.83 -24.38 -8.51
C ALA A 44 -0.61 -24.31 -7.00
N ALA A 45 -1.33 -25.15 -6.26
CA ALA A 45 -1.16 -25.26 -4.81
C ALA A 45 0.29 -25.54 -4.43
N GLY A 46 0.74 -24.95 -3.35
CA GLY A 46 2.10 -25.09 -2.82
C GLY A 46 2.25 -24.37 -1.49
N VAL A 47 3.44 -24.32 -0.95
CA VAL A 47 3.72 -23.58 0.29
C VAL A 47 3.83 -22.08 -0.05
N PRO A 48 3.19 -21.17 0.71
CA PRO A 48 2.41 -21.39 1.93
C PRO A 48 0.91 -21.65 1.71
N THR A 49 0.44 -21.79 0.48
CA THR A 49 -0.98 -21.98 0.20
C THR A 49 -1.27 -23.41 -0.25
N GLU A 50 -2.21 -24.08 0.43
CA GLU A 50 -2.67 -25.43 0.04
C GLU A 50 -3.66 -25.40 -1.13
N LYS A 51 -4.11 -24.24 -1.57
CA LYS A 51 -5.09 -24.07 -2.65
C LYS A 51 -4.44 -23.38 -3.85
N ALA A 52 -4.87 -23.77 -5.04
CA ALA A 52 -4.50 -23.05 -6.26
C ALA A 52 -5.07 -21.63 -6.22
N LEU A 53 -4.26 -20.67 -6.66
CA LEU A 53 -4.61 -19.25 -6.71
C LEU A 53 -4.84 -18.84 -8.16
N ARG A 54 -5.81 -17.97 -8.35
CA ARG A 54 -6.00 -17.25 -9.62
C ARG A 54 -5.61 -15.80 -9.38
N LEU A 55 -4.72 -15.29 -10.21
CA LEU A 55 -4.21 -13.93 -10.09
C LEU A 55 -4.57 -13.17 -11.37
N ASP A 56 -5.28 -12.09 -11.22
CA ASP A 56 -5.44 -11.08 -12.25
C ASP A 56 -4.27 -10.10 -12.14
N LEU A 57 -3.38 -10.10 -13.13
CA LEU A 57 -2.19 -9.25 -13.11
C LEU A 57 -2.53 -7.76 -13.17
N ALA A 58 -3.69 -7.41 -13.73
CA ALA A 58 -4.16 -6.03 -13.79
C ALA A 58 -4.65 -5.50 -12.42
N GLU A 59 -5.11 -6.42 -11.55
CA GLU A 59 -5.61 -6.08 -10.21
C GLU A 59 -4.57 -6.24 -9.11
N VAL A 60 -3.38 -6.77 -9.42
CA VAL A 60 -2.34 -7.00 -8.43
C VAL A 60 -1.70 -5.67 -8.00
N ASP A 61 -1.79 -5.41 -6.72
CA ASP A 61 -1.32 -4.18 -6.06
C ASP A 61 0.09 -4.28 -5.44
N ARG A 62 0.84 -5.34 -5.80
CA ARG A 62 2.16 -5.62 -5.19
C ARG A 62 3.11 -6.27 -6.20
N PRO A 63 4.44 -6.16 -5.99
CA PRO A 63 5.41 -6.73 -6.90
C PRO A 63 5.38 -8.27 -6.87
N ILE A 64 5.49 -8.86 -8.06
CA ILE A 64 5.56 -10.31 -8.24
C ILE A 64 6.85 -10.66 -8.96
N ALA A 65 7.62 -11.59 -8.39
CA ALA A 65 8.74 -12.21 -9.07
C ALA A 65 8.50 -13.70 -9.24
N VAL A 66 8.91 -14.22 -10.39
CA VAL A 66 8.67 -15.61 -10.76
C VAL A 66 9.99 -16.34 -10.94
N ALA A 67 10.13 -17.46 -10.21
CA ALA A 67 11.31 -18.30 -10.29
C ALA A 67 11.35 -19.09 -11.60
N THR A 68 12.52 -19.22 -12.19
CA THR A 68 12.74 -20.15 -13.31
C THR A 68 12.73 -21.61 -12.82
N PRO A 69 12.31 -22.60 -13.67
CA PRO A 69 11.90 -22.45 -15.04
C PRO A 69 10.50 -21.85 -15.19
N LEU A 70 10.28 -21.17 -16.32
CA LEU A 70 9.01 -20.56 -16.68
C LEU A 70 8.26 -21.42 -17.71
N SER A 71 6.92 -21.28 -17.71
CA SER A 71 6.12 -21.76 -18.84
C SER A 71 6.50 -20.98 -20.11
N PRO A 72 6.58 -21.63 -21.29
CA PRO A 72 6.96 -20.97 -22.55
C PRO A 72 6.06 -19.78 -22.92
N ASP A 73 4.81 -19.83 -22.50
CA ASP A 73 3.78 -18.83 -22.84
C ASP A 73 3.68 -17.68 -21.81
N PHE A 74 4.63 -17.61 -20.88
CA PHE A 74 4.57 -16.63 -19.80
C PHE A 74 5.90 -15.87 -19.62
N GLU A 75 5.86 -14.57 -19.83
CA GLU A 75 6.95 -13.65 -19.56
C GLU A 75 6.61 -12.75 -18.36
N PRO A 76 7.17 -13.02 -17.17
CA PRO A 76 6.91 -12.22 -15.99
C PRO A 76 7.68 -10.91 -16.02
N HIS A 77 7.16 -9.89 -15.33
CA HIS A 77 7.85 -8.60 -15.19
C HIS A 77 9.22 -8.76 -14.50
N TRP A 78 9.28 -9.58 -13.47
CA TRP A 78 10.53 -9.96 -12.80
C TRP A 78 10.69 -11.48 -12.72
N ARG A 79 11.86 -11.95 -13.13
CA ARG A 79 12.24 -13.35 -13.05
C ARG A 79 13.54 -13.51 -12.26
N PHE A 80 13.70 -14.64 -11.59
CA PHE A 80 14.91 -14.96 -10.87
C PHE A 80 15.23 -16.45 -10.92
N ASP A 81 16.52 -16.77 -10.75
CA ASP A 81 16.99 -18.13 -10.56
C ASP A 81 17.03 -18.43 -9.06
N PRO A 82 16.20 -19.37 -8.55
CA PRO A 82 16.17 -19.72 -7.13
C PRO A 82 17.46 -20.38 -6.61
N LEU A 83 18.33 -20.83 -7.53
CA LEU A 83 19.63 -21.43 -7.20
C LEU A 83 20.77 -20.40 -7.20
N SER A 84 20.52 -19.18 -7.65
CA SER A 84 21.51 -18.10 -7.75
C SER A 84 21.27 -17.02 -6.69
N PRO A 85 22.09 -16.94 -5.63
CA PRO A 85 21.98 -15.86 -4.62
C PRO A 85 22.01 -14.46 -5.23
N PRO A 86 22.88 -14.12 -6.21
CA PRO A 86 22.86 -12.81 -6.84
C PRO A 86 21.54 -12.50 -7.55
N SER A 87 20.91 -13.50 -8.18
CA SER A 87 19.61 -13.33 -8.82
C SER A 87 18.50 -13.04 -7.81
N ILE A 88 18.52 -13.74 -6.68
CA ILE A 88 17.60 -13.50 -5.56
C ILE A 88 17.80 -12.10 -4.98
N GLU A 89 19.05 -11.70 -4.71
CA GLU A 89 19.36 -10.38 -4.17
C GLU A 89 18.94 -9.25 -5.12
N ALA A 90 19.11 -9.44 -6.43
CA ALA A 90 18.67 -8.47 -7.44
C ALA A 90 17.15 -8.24 -7.38
N VAL A 91 16.35 -9.31 -7.24
CA VAL A 91 14.89 -9.19 -7.11
C VAL A 91 14.49 -8.55 -5.80
N LEU A 92 15.14 -8.89 -4.68
CA LEU A 92 14.88 -8.24 -3.39
C LEU A 92 15.14 -6.73 -3.47
N LEU A 93 16.22 -6.31 -4.12
CA LEU A 93 16.52 -4.90 -4.34
C LEU A 93 15.44 -4.20 -5.18
N GLN A 94 14.90 -4.87 -6.20
CA GLN A 94 13.78 -4.36 -6.98
C GLN A 94 12.52 -4.21 -6.10
N PHE A 95 12.23 -5.20 -5.27
CA PHE A 95 11.11 -5.14 -4.32
C PHE A 95 11.29 -4.00 -3.32
N GLU A 96 12.47 -3.82 -2.75
CA GLU A 96 12.76 -2.70 -1.85
C GLU A 96 12.50 -1.35 -2.54
N THR A 97 12.94 -1.21 -3.79
CA THR A 97 12.70 0.01 -4.56
C THR A 97 11.21 0.25 -4.79
N TRP A 98 10.47 -0.80 -5.07
CA TRP A 98 9.03 -0.72 -5.30
C TRP A 98 8.26 -0.41 -3.99
N LEU A 99 8.66 -1.04 -2.89
CA LEU A 99 8.05 -0.85 -1.57
C LEU A 99 8.49 0.45 -0.88
N TRP A 100 9.39 1.21 -1.47
CA TRP A 100 9.90 2.45 -0.88
C TRP A 100 8.80 3.43 -0.51
N GLN A 101 7.85 3.63 -1.40
CA GLN A 101 6.71 4.50 -1.14
C GLN A 101 5.85 3.97 0.02
N ALA A 102 5.63 2.66 0.08
CA ALA A 102 4.89 2.02 1.17
C ALA A 102 5.61 2.21 2.52
N ARG A 103 6.94 2.10 2.53
CA ARG A 103 7.76 2.36 3.72
C ARG A 103 7.71 3.82 4.14
N ALA A 104 7.77 4.77 3.20
CA ALA A 104 7.60 6.18 3.48
C ALA A 104 6.21 6.49 4.06
N GLN A 105 5.17 5.89 3.50
CA GLN A 105 3.80 5.99 4.03
C GLN A 105 3.69 5.43 5.44
N PHE A 106 4.33 4.30 5.71
CA PHE A 106 4.37 3.68 7.04
C PHE A 106 4.99 4.63 8.08
N VAL A 107 6.13 5.25 7.77
CA VAL A 107 6.80 6.20 8.67
C VAL A 107 5.95 7.44 8.93
N LEU A 108 5.40 8.04 7.88
CA LEU A 108 4.49 9.18 8.01
C LEU A 108 3.23 8.80 8.81
N GLY A 109 2.71 7.60 8.56
CA GLY A 109 1.57 7.04 9.27
C GLY A 109 1.83 6.84 10.76
N ALA A 110 3.02 6.37 11.12
CA ALA A 110 3.45 6.22 12.51
C ALA A 110 3.39 7.55 13.25
N MET A 111 3.98 8.58 12.67
CA MET A 111 3.98 9.93 13.27
C MET A 111 2.58 10.49 13.44
N ILE A 112 1.70 10.29 12.47
CA ILE A 112 0.29 10.73 12.55
C ILE A 112 -0.44 9.92 13.62
N ALA A 113 -0.36 8.60 13.60
CA ALA A 113 -1.11 7.73 14.49
C ALA A 113 -0.72 7.91 15.96
N GLU A 114 0.57 8.05 16.24
CA GLU A 114 1.09 8.23 17.59
C GLU A 114 0.81 9.63 18.16
N ASN A 115 0.62 10.65 17.30
CA ASN A 115 0.44 12.03 17.71
C ASN A 115 -0.93 12.61 17.34
N ILE A 116 -1.89 11.79 16.90
CA ILE A 116 -3.17 12.23 16.33
C ILE A 116 -3.95 13.20 17.23
N ASP A 117 -3.91 13.01 18.55
CA ASP A 117 -4.63 13.86 19.51
C ASP A 117 -4.02 15.27 19.62
N GLN A 118 -2.71 15.40 19.41
CA GLN A 118 -1.99 16.68 19.45
C GLN A 118 -2.04 17.40 18.09
N MET A 119 -2.13 16.64 17.00
CA MET A 119 -2.05 17.15 15.63
C MET A 119 -3.38 17.59 15.03
N ARG A 120 -4.50 17.47 15.73
CA ARG A 120 -5.84 17.70 15.18
C ARG A 120 -6.01 19.08 14.54
N GLY A 121 -6.62 19.06 13.35
CA GLY A 121 -7.09 20.27 12.65
C GLY A 121 -6.00 21.21 12.17
N ALA A 122 -4.76 20.74 12.00
CA ALA A 122 -3.64 21.56 11.58
C ALA A 122 -3.01 21.04 10.28
N VAL A 123 -2.28 21.95 9.60
CA VAL A 123 -1.39 21.65 8.49
C VAL A 123 0.03 21.49 9.05
N TYR A 124 0.74 20.47 8.57
CA TYR A 124 2.12 20.21 8.94
C TYR A 124 3.01 20.13 7.71
N HIS A 125 4.15 20.79 7.78
CA HIS A 125 5.26 20.58 6.86
C HIS A 125 6.27 19.67 7.53
N VAL A 126 6.62 18.59 6.86
CA VAL A 126 7.66 17.65 7.27
C VAL A 126 8.92 17.99 6.50
N SER A 127 9.97 18.38 7.19
CA SER A 127 11.21 18.83 6.56
C SER A 127 12.44 18.26 7.25
N HIS A 128 13.50 18.03 6.47
CA HIS A 128 14.81 17.61 6.96
C HIS A 128 15.87 18.49 6.31
N GLN A 129 16.78 19.07 7.11
CA GLN A 129 17.85 19.96 6.64
C GLN A 129 17.36 21.08 5.71
N GLY A 130 16.19 21.66 6.00
CA GLY A 130 15.58 22.73 5.19
C GLY A 130 14.83 22.27 3.94
N HIS A 131 14.88 20.99 3.57
CA HIS A 131 14.14 20.43 2.44
C HIS A 131 12.76 19.94 2.86
N LEU A 132 11.71 20.33 2.14
CA LEU A 132 10.35 19.85 2.35
C LEU A 132 10.25 18.41 1.84
N LEU A 133 9.82 17.49 2.71
CA LEU A 133 9.66 16.07 2.41
C LEU A 133 8.20 15.65 2.30
N ALA A 134 7.30 16.26 3.10
CA ALA A 134 5.87 16.00 3.03
C ALA A 134 5.05 17.21 3.51
N VAL A 135 3.82 17.27 3.05
CA VAL A 135 2.76 18.18 3.55
C VAL A 135 1.60 17.33 4.02
N VAL A 136 1.10 17.57 5.23
CA VAL A 136 -0.01 16.83 5.84
C VAL A 136 -1.05 17.82 6.36
N ASP A 137 -2.23 17.84 5.74
CA ASP A 137 -3.39 18.61 6.18
C ASP A 137 -4.44 17.69 6.79
N LEU A 138 -4.46 17.66 8.12
CA LEU A 138 -5.40 16.83 8.88
C LEU A 138 -6.84 17.39 8.86
N SER A 139 -7.00 18.68 8.57
CA SER A 139 -8.31 19.32 8.50
C SER A 139 -9.07 18.95 7.24
N GLN A 140 -8.39 18.90 6.10
CA GLN A 140 -8.95 18.57 4.80
C GLN A 140 -8.73 17.11 4.39
N ASN A 141 -8.08 16.30 5.23
CA ASN A 141 -7.69 14.92 4.94
C ASN A 141 -6.87 14.82 3.62
N LYS A 142 -5.90 15.73 3.44
CA LYS A 142 -5.00 15.74 2.29
C LYS A 142 -3.57 15.61 2.76
N ALA A 143 -2.77 14.85 2.03
CA ALA A 143 -1.33 14.76 2.25
C ALA A 143 -0.59 14.51 0.94
N ALA A 144 0.67 14.90 0.90
CA ALA A 144 1.57 14.53 -0.20
C ALA A 144 3.00 14.41 0.34
N PHE A 145 3.80 13.55 -0.29
CA PHE A 145 5.20 13.36 0.09
C PHE A 145 6.09 13.17 -1.13
N LEU A 146 7.38 13.43 -0.95
CA LEU A 146 8.38 13.32 -2.00
C LEU A 146 8.50 11.85 -2.47
N PRO A 147 8.40 11.53 -3.79
CA PRO A 147 8.29 10.16 -4.29
C PRO A 147 9.43 9.21 -3.89
N ARG A 148 10.63 9.73 -3.77
CA ARG A 148 11.85 8.95 -3.46
C ARG A 148 12.50 9.36 -2.15
N VAL A 149 11.70 9.76 -1.17
CA VAL A 149 12.21 10.09 0.15
C VAL A 149 12.64 8.82 0.89
N HIS A 150 13.81 8.84 1.48
CA HIS A 150 14.27 7.75 2.33
C HIS A 150 13.43 7.66 3.61
N PRO A 151 12.93 6.48 3.99
CA PRO A 151 12.17 6.30 5.22
C PRO A 151 12.94 6.77 6.46
N GLU A 152 14.25 6.54 6.49
CA GLU A 152 15.15 6.99 7.57
C GLU A 152 15.18 8.51 7.69
N THR A 153 15.23 9.23 6.56
CA THR A 153 15.16 10.69 6.53
C THR A 153 13.83 11.21 7.06
N LEU A 154 12.74 10.48 6.83
CA LEU A 154 11.42 10.84 7.38
C LEU A 154 11.35 10.65 8.90
N TRP A 155 12.02 9.64 9.46
CA TRP A 155 12.11 9.45 10.91
C TRP A 155 12.85 10.59 11.61
N GLU A 156 13.88 11.14 10.97
CA GLU A 156 14.68 12.25 11.48
C GLU A 156 14.07 13.62 11.16
N ALA A 157 13.00 13.66 10.35
CA ALA A 157 12.42 14.90 9.90
C ALA A 157 11.67 15.65 11.00
N SER A 158 11.74 16.98 10.96
CA SER A 158 10.97 17.85 11.82
C SER A 158 9.56 18.09 11.28
N TRP A 159 8.57 18.01 12.16
CA TRP A 159 7.17 18.29 11.86
C TRP A 159 6.83 19.70 12.35
N GLN A 160 6.61 20.63 11.43
CA GLN A 160 6.33 22.02 11.76
C GLN A 160 4.86 22.34 11.47
N ARG A 161 4.14 22.75 12.49
CA ARG A 161 2.77 23.25 12.33
C ARG A 161 2.77 24.52 11.49
N ARG A 162 1.87 24.62 10.53
CA ARG A 162 1.73 25.74 9.61
C ARG A 162 0.31 26.32 9.65
N PRO A 163 0.12 27.57 9.23
CA PRO A 163 -1.22 28.14 9.05
C PRO A 163 -2.03 27.31 8.04
N PRO A 164 -3.38 27.29 8.15
CA PRO A 164 -4.25 26.55 7.23
C PRO A 164 -4.04 26.89 5.75
N ALA A 165 -3.62 28.12 5.44
CA ALA A 165 -3.33 28.56 4.06
C ALA A 165 -2.07 27.92 3.45
N ALA A 166 -1.21 27.30 4.28
CA ALA A 166 0.03 26.64 3.82
C ALA A 166 -0.19 25.17 3.43
N ASN A 167 -1.37 24.82 2.93
CA ASN A 167 -1.78 23.46 2.57
C ASN A 167 -1.55 23.12 1.10
N ALA A 168 -0.82 23.95 0.36
CA ALA A 168 -0.49 23.69 -1.05
C ALA A 168 0.38 22.43 -1.15
N LEU A 169 -0.07 21.49 -1.99
CA LEU A 169 0.66 20.24 -2.27
C LEU A 169 1.55 20.44 -3.51
N PRO A 170 2.87 20.23 -3.43
CA PRO A 170 3.75 20.32 -4.59
C PRO A 170 3.34 19.32 -5.68
N ALA A 171 3.30 19.74 -6.95
CA ALA A 171 2.89 18.87 -8.05
C ALA A 171 3.81 17.65 -8.28
N SER A 172 5.07 17.73 -7.82
CA SER A 172 6.04 16.62 -7.89
C SER A 172 5.90 15.61 -6.78
N PHE A 173 5.01 15.84 -5.79
CA PHE A 173 4.81 14.94 -4.68
C PHE A 173 3.75 13.89 -4.98
N VAL A 174 3.87 12.73 -4.37
CA VAL A 174 2.85 11.67 -4.41
C VAL A 174 1.70 12.07 -3.50
N ASN A 175 0.52 12.18 -4.07
CA ASN A 175 -0.69 12.50 -3.32
C ASN A 175 -1.18 11.28 -2.52
N THR A 176 -1.64 11.54 -1.30
CA THR A 176 -2.22 10.55 -0.38
C THR A 176 -3.15 11.26 0.60
N THR A 177 -3.60 10.55 1.61
CA THR A 177 -4.38 11.15 2.70
C THR A 177 -3.83 10.73 4.06
N PRO A 178 -3.98 11.54 5.12
CA PRO A 178 -3.67 11.14 6.49
C PRO A 178 -4.33 9.84 6.92
N ALA A 179 -5.55 9.57 6.44
CA ALA A 179 -6.27 8.34 6.70
C ALA A 179 -5.55 7.12 6.10
N VAL A 180 -5.09 7.22 4.83
CA VAL A 180 -4.32 6.16 4.16
C VAL A 180 -2.97 5.95 4.86
N LEU A 181 -2.27 7.01 5.22
CA LEU A 181 -0.99 6.92 5.93
C LEU A 181 -1.14 6.19 7.28
N ALA A 182 -2.09 6.61 8.10
CA ALA A 182 -2.33 5.99 9.41
C ALA A 182 -2.88 4.56 9.29
N TRP A 183 -3.70 4.28 8.25
CA TRP A 183 -4.12 2.93 7.89
C TRP A 183 -2.93 2.03 7.58
N THR A 184 -2.02 2.49 6.72
CA THR A 184 -0.81 1.73 6.34
C THR A 184 0.01 1.37 7.57
N TYR A 185 0.20 2.33 8.48
CA TYR A 185 0.88 2.05 9.73
C TYR A 185 0.13 1.04 10.61
N ALA A 186 -1.17 1.24 10.83
CA ALA A 186 -1.99 0.34 11.65
C ALA A 186 -2.02 -1.10 11.09
N ARG A 187 -1.99 -1.24 9.77
CA ARG A 187 -2.00 -2.54 9.10
C ARG A 187 -0.70 -3.32 9.29
N HIS A 188 0.44 -2.64 9.28
CA HIS A 188 1.77 -3.26 9.23
C HIS A 188 2.53 -3.21 10.57
N THR A 189 2.03 -2.49 11.56
CA THR A 189 2.62 -2.50 12.89
C THR A 189 2.21 -3.75 13.68
N GLY A 190 3.15 -4.30 14.44
CA GLY A 190 2.84 -5.37 15.40
C GLY A 190 2.20 -4.89 16.71
N ARG A 191 1.88 -3.59 16.82
CA ARG A 191 1.32 -2.99 18.04
C ARG A 191 -0.18 -2.82 17.90
N SER A 192 -0.93 -3.05 18.98
CA SER A 192 -2.35 -2.65 19.03
C SER A 192 -2.44 -1.12 19.11
N LEU A 193 -2.99 -0.50 18.06
CA LEU A 193 -3.19 0.95 17.97
C LEU A 193 -4.62 1.38 18.25
N ILE A 194 -5.46 0.44 18.63
CA ILE A 194 -6.85 0.76 18.98
C ILE A 194 -6.89 1.62 20.26
N PRO A 195 -7.51 2.79 20.25
CA PRO A 195 -7.60 3.61 21.46
C PRO A 195 -8.28 2.85 22.60
N ALA A 196 -7.79 2.99 23.84
CA ALA A 196 -8.28 2.25 25.01
C ALA A 196 -9.82 2.32 25.19
N ARG A 197 -10.43 3.45 24.82
CA ARG A 197 -11.89 3.61 24.86
C ARG A 197 -12.65 2.63 23.95
N TYR A 198 -12.03 2.15 22.88
CA TYR A 198 -12.64 1.19 21.94
C TYR A 198 -12.60 -0.24 22.48
N GLN A 199 -11.73 -0.50 23.45
CA GLN A 199 -11.68 -1.80 24.13
C GLN A 199 -12.78 -1.92 25.20
N GLN A 200 -13.25 -0.81 25.75
CA GLN A 200 -14.15 -0.77 26.90
C GLN A 200 -15.59 -0.33 26.55
N LEU A 201 -15.76 0.40 25.46
CA LEU A 201 -17.05 0.99 25.09
C LEU A 201 -17.69 0.26 23.91
N THR A 202 -18.98 0.48 23.77
CA THR A 202 -19.72 0.04 22.58
C THR A 202 -19.24 0.79 21.35
N LEU A 203 -19.04 0.06 20.26
CA LEU A 203 -18.60 0.55 18.96
C LEU A 203 -19.81 0.70 18.03
N TYR A 204 -19.76 1.74 17.20
CA TYR A 204 -20.81 2.10 16.26
C TYR A 204 -20.20 2.24 14.86
N TYR A 205 -20.94 1.84 13.84
CA TYR A 205 -20.68 2.27 12.47
C TYR A 205 -20.77 3.81 12.39
N ARG A 206 -19.82 4.44 11.73
CA ARG A 206 -19.79 5.89 11.56
C ARG A 206 -20.01 6.32 10.11
N GLY A 207 -19.52 5.56 9.16
CA GLY A 207 -19.59 5.89 7.75
C GLY A 207 -18.63 5.03 6.91
N ALA A 208 -18.64 5.25 5.62
CA ALA A 208 -17.71 4.57 4.71
C ALA A 208 -16.25 4.89 5.07
N PRO A 209 -15.34 3.90 4.99
CA PRO A 209 -13.91 4.10 5.21
C PRO A 209 -13.33 5.13 4.23
N ARG A 210 -12.55 6.08 4.73
CA ARG A 210 -11.89 7.11 3.90
C ARG A 210 -10.58 6.61 3.31
N VAL A 211 -10.56 5.37 2.85
CA VAL A 211 -9.45 4.70 2.18
C VAL A 211 -9.97 3.97 0.95
N PRO A 212 -9.14 3.78 -0.08
CA PRO A 212 -9.54 3.01 -1.27
C PRO A 212 -10.04 1.61 -0.93
N LEU A 213 -11.09 1.14 -1.61
CA LEU A 213 -11.71 -0.17 -1.34
C LEU A 213 -10.73 -1.33 -1.47
N ARG A 214 -9.75 -1.24 -2.37
CA ARG A 214 -8.71 -2.26 -2.56
C ARG A 214 -7.84 -2.49 -1.31
N LEU A 215 -7.79 -1.54 -0.37
CA LEU A 215 -7.08 -1.70 0.89
C LEU A 215 -7.90 -2.47 1.94
N LEU A 216 -9.19 -2.62 1.72
CA LEU A 216 -10.07 -3.36 2.63
C LEU A 216 -9.88 -4.86 2.42
N ARG A 217 -9.83 -5.59 3.52
CA ARG A 217 -9.85 -7.06 3.55
C ARG A 217 -11.25 -7.54 3.88
N ASP A 218 -11.53 -8.81 3.63
CA ASP A 218 -12.81 -9.43 3.99
C ASP A 218 -13.14 -9.26 5.48
N SER A 219 -12.13 -9.32 6.35
CA SER A 219 -12.30 -9.09 7.80
C SER A 219 -12.77 -7.67 8.13
N HIS A 220 -12.29 -6.64 7.41
CA HIS A 220 -12.77 -5.27 7.57
C HIS A 220 -14.24 -5.14 7.13
N LEU A 221 -14.60 -5.74 6.00
CA LEU A 221 -15.96 -5.75 5.47
C LEU A 221 -16.92 -6.49 6.42
N LEU A 222 -16.48 -7.61 6.98
CA LEU A 222 -17.24 -8.36 7.99
C LEU A 222 -17.50 -7.51 9.24
N ILE A 223 -16.48 -6.84 9.79
CA ILE A 223 -16.64 -5.96 10.96
C ILE A 223 -17.59 -4.81 10.66
N LEU A 224 -17.47 -4.19 9.48
CA LEU A 224 -18.36 -3.10 9.06
C LEU A 224 -19.80 -3.58 8.88
N SER A 225 -20.00 -4.77 8.33
CA SER A 225 -21.32 -5.39 8.19
C SER A 225 -21.97 -5.62 9.56
N GLU A 226 -21.24 -6.18 10.53
CA GLU A 226 -21.72 -6.41 11.88
C GLU A 226 -22.12 -5.10 12.60
N LEU A 227 -21.25 -4.07 12.49
CA LEU A 227 -21.52 -2.77 13.08
C LEU A 227 -22.64 -2.00 12.37
N SER A 228 -22.88 -2.27 11.10
CA SER A 228 -24.00 -1.72 10.34
C SER A 228 -25.33 -2.36 10.73
N ALA A 229 -25.31 -3.62 11.13
CA ALA A 229 -26.49 -4.33 11.66
C ALA A 229 -26.85 -3.86 13.08
N GLY A 230 -25.87 -3.40 13.86
CA GLY A 230 -26.10 -2.85 15.19
C GLY A 230 -24.81 -2.60 15.96
N PRO A 231 -24.89 -1.75 16.99
CA PRO A 231 -23.74 -1.50 17.86
C PRO A 231 -23.28 -2.78 18.56
N ALA A 232 -21.97 -2.87 18.82
CA ALA A 232 -21.39 -4.03 19.49
C ALA A 232 -20.17 -3.63 20.33
N SER A 233 -19.93 -4.34 21.42
CA SER A 233 -18.66 -4.30 22.14
C SER A 233 -17.59 -5.09 21.41
N LEU A 234 -16.32 -4.91 21.81
CA LEU A 234 -15.21 -5.66 21.24
C LEU A 234 -15.39 -7.18 21.43
N ASP A 235 -15.87 -7.62 22.61
CA ASP A 235 -16.11 -9.03 22.90
C ASP A 235 -17.29 -9.63 22.10
N GLU A 236 -18.30 -8.81 21.84
CA GLU A 236 -19.40 -9.19 20.94
C GLU A 236 -18.96 -9.35 19.50
N LEU A 237 -18.13 -8.41 19.01
CA LEU A 237 -17.55 -8.51 17.67
C LEU A 237 -16.69 -9.75 17.52
N GLU A 238 -15.84 -10.06 18.49
CA GLU A 238 -15.02 -11.26 18.48
C GLU A 238 -15.89 -12.53 18.36
N ARG A 239 -16.97 -12.63 19.12
CA ARG A 239 -17.91 -13.75 19.05
C ARG A 239 -18.67 -13.84 17.73
N ARG A 240 -19.11 -12.69 17.19
CA ARG A 240 -19.89 -12.64 15.94
C ARG A 240 -19.05 -12.90 14.70
N THR A 241 -17.84 -12.31 14.66
CA THR A 241 -16.92 -12.42 13.51
C THR A 241 -16.05 -13.65 13.54
N THR A 242 -15.90 -14.31 14.71
CA THR A 242 -14.94 -15.42 14.95
C THR A 242 -13.49 -15.07 14.63
N LEU A 243 -13.15 -13.78 14.54
CA LEU A 243 -11.79 -13.31 14.31
C LEU A 243 -10.97 -13.42 15.60
N PRO A 244 -9.71 -13.87 15.53
CA PRO A 244 -8.81 -13.84 16.68
C PRO A 244 -8.67 -12.41 17.23
N ARG A 245 -8.63 -12.26 18.55
CA ARG A 245 -8.61 -10.96 19.25
C ARG A 245 -7.60 -9.97 18.68
N LEU A 246 -6.35 -10.40 18.52
CA LEU A 246 -5.28 -9.56 17.99
C LEU A 246 -5.61 -9.06 16.56
N ARG A 247 -6.16 -9.94 15.73
CA ARG A 247 -6.58 -9.58 14.36
C ARG A 247 -7.72 -8.57 14.39
N LEU A 248 -8.73 -8.80 15.22
CA LEU A 248 -9.87 -7.90 15.37
C LEU A 248 -9.43 -6.51 15.84
N GLU A 249 -8.52 -6.42 16.82
CA GLU A 249 -7.99 -5.15 17.31
C GLU A 249 -7.22 -4.39 16.22
N ASN A 250 -6.40 -5.07 15.42
CA ASN A 250 -5.67 -4.47 14.31
C ASN A 250 -6.61 -3.97 13.21
N ASP A 251 -7.61 -4.77 12.84
CA ASP A 251 -8.58 -4.40 11.81
C ASP A 251 -9.47 -3.23 12.30
N LEU A 252 -9.86 -3.21 13.59
CA LEU A 252 -10.56 -2.07 14.19
C LEU A 252 -9.69 -0.81 14.25
N ALA A 253 -8.39 -0.91 14.51
CA ALA A 253 -7.47 0.22 14.44
C ALA A 253 -7.42 0.81 13.02
N CYS A 254 -7.33 -0.04 12.00
CA CYS A 254 -7.41 0.38 10.60
C CYS A 254 -8.73 1.14 10.33
N LEU A 255 -9.87 0.57 10.71
CA LEU A 255 -11.19 1.19 10.54
C LEU A 255 -11.36 2.49 11.33
N TYR A 256 -10.74 2.59 12.51
CA TYR A 256 -10.71 3.82 13.30
C TYR A 256 -9.98 4.95 12.55
N TYR A 257 -8.78 4.70 12.02
CA TYR A 257 -8.03 5.70 11.25
C TYR A 257 -8.69 6.04 9.91
N ALA A 258 -9.37 5.09 9.30
CA ALA A 258 -10.21 5.34 8.13
C ALA A 258 -11.47 6.17 8.45
N GLY A 259 -11.77 6.39 9.74
CA GLY A 259 -12.95 7.14 10.18
C GLY A 259 -14.27 6.39 10.03
N ALA A 260 -14.23 5.06 9.86
CA ALA A 260 -15.40 4.22 9.62
C ALA A 260 -16.15 3.82 10.90
N ILE A 261 -15.51 3.87 12.07
CA ILE A 261 -16.08 3.47 13.35
C ILE A 261 -15.94 4.57 14.40
N THR A 262 -16.77 4.50 15.43
CA THR A 262 -16.75 5.43 16.57
C THR A 262 -17.22 4.74 17.84
N SER A 263 -16.71 5.18 19.01
CA SER A 263 -17.23 4.81 20.32
C SER A 263 -18.24 5.83 20.89
N ARG A 264 -18.60 6.85 20.10
CA ARG A 264 -19.55 7.90 20.51
C ARG A 264 -20.84 7.75 19.74
N GLN A 265 -21.93 7.39 20.41
CA GLN A 265 -23.25 7.20 19.80
C GLN A 265 -23.71 8.41 18.97
N ARG A 266 -23.46 9.65 19.44
CA ARG A 266 -23.81 10.87 18.69
C ARG A 266 -23.13 11.02 17.32
N ASN A 267 -22.06 10.29 17.10
CA ASN A 267 -21.30 10.27 15.85
C ASN A 267 -21.59 9.01 15.02
N ALA A 268 -22.53 8.18 15.43
CA ALA A 268 -22.97 7.00 14.67
C ALA A 268 -23.58 7.45 13.34
N GLY A 269 -23.19 6.79 12.26
CA GLY A 269 -23.71 6.99 10.92
C GLY A 269 -24.97 6.16 10.69
N ASN A 270 -25.68 6.50 9.62
CA ASN A 270 -26.80 5.71 9.15
C ASN A 270 -26.36 4.88 7.91
N PRO A 271 -26.21 3.56 8.02
CA PRO A 271 -25.72 2.72 6.92
C PRO A 271 -26.52 2.86 5.61
N GLY A 272 -27.82 3.14 5.72
CA GLY A 272 -28.71 3.27 4.57
C GLY A 272 -28.50 4.53 3.72
N GLN A 273 -27.79 5.55 4.23
CA GLN A 273 -27.53 6.79 3.49
C GLN A 273 -26.15 6.80 2.80
N ASP A 274 -25.20 6.08 3.34
CA ASP A 274 -23.82 6.10 2.84
C ASP A 274 -23.67 5.35 1.51
N PHE A 275 -24.38 4.23 1.32
CA PHE A 275 -24.41 3.52 0.04
C PHE A 275 -24.93 4.34 -1.13
N LYS A 276 -25.79 5.33 -0.89
CA LYS A 276 -26.30 6.24 -1.94
C LYS A 276 -25.31 7.35 -2.31
N ARG A 277 -24.41 7.71 -1.40
CA ARG A 277 -23.37 8.72 -1.65
C ARG A 277 -22.13 8.16 -2.35
N GLU A 278 -21.78 6.89 -2.12
CA GLU A 278 -20.61 6.26 -2.73
C GLU A 278 -20.75 6.10 -4.25
N THR A 279 -21.95 5.82 -4.77
CA THR A 279 -22.18 5.76 -6.21
C THR A 279 -21.93 7.11 -6.91
N ALA A 280 -22.05 8.22 -6.18
CA ALA A 280 -21.79 9.55 -6.73
C ALA A 280 -20.30 9.98 -6.57
N ILE A 281 -19.58 9.44 -5.57
CA ILE A 281 -18.17 9.80 -5.28
C ILE A 281 -17.20 8.87 -6.02
N ALA A 282 -17.58 7.63 -6.29
CA ALA A 282 -16.78 6.69 -7.10
C ALA A 282 -16.55 7.19 -8.53
N GLN A 283 -17.39 8.07 -9.04
CA GLN A 283 -17.21 8.73 -10.35
C GLN A 283 -16.22 9.90 -10.33
N VAL A 284 -15.76 10.35 -9.17
CA VAL A 284 -14.88 11.54 -9.05
C VAL A 284 -13.46 11.20 -8.58
N SER A 285 -13.19 9.99 -8.15
CA SER A 285 -11.85 9.58 -7.71
C SER A 285 -11.31 8.35 -8.43
N GLU A 286 -11.36 8.35 -9.76
CA GLU A 286 -10.27 7.76 -10.56
C GLU A 286 -9.02 8.62 -10.37
N PHE A 287 -8.66 8.90 -9.13
CA PHE A 287 -7.33 9.39 -8.80
C PHE A 287 -6.40 8.20 -8.88
N ASP A 288 -5.74 8.11 -10.02
CA ASP A 288 -4.49 7.42 -10.33
C ASP A 288 -4.07 6.34 -9.31
N ALA A 289 -4.71 5.20 -9.39
CA ALA A 289 -4.18 3.97 -8.82
C ALA A 289 -2.76 3.69 -9.38
N GLU A 290 -2.48 4.15 -10.61
CA GLU A 290 -1.17 4.12 -11.25
C GLU A 290 -0.14 4.99 -10.54
N ALA A 291 -0.51 6.13 -9.97
CA ALA A 291 0.42 7.01 -9.26
C ALA A 291 0.82 6.49 -7.87
N LEU A 292 -0.03 5.70 -7.21
CA LEU A 292 0.27 5.15 -5.88
C LEU A 292 1.17 3.91 -5.93
N TRP A 293 1.12 3.16 -7.04
CA TRP A 293 1.84 1.90 -7.17
C TRP A 293 2.73 1.85 -8.41
N GLY A 294 2.93 3.01 -9.09
CA GLY A 294 3.87 3.16 -10.18
C GLY A 294 3.85 1.98 -11.16
N THR A 295 2.81 1.83 -11.97
CA THR A 295 3.00 1.23 -13.27
C THR A 295 3.85 2.22 -14.07
N THR A 296 5.14 2.27 -13.77
CA THR A 296 6.10 2.83 -14.70
C THR A 296 6.10 1.91 -15.90
N LYS A 297 5.19 2.19 -16.83
CA LYS A 297 5.43 1.84 -18.23
C LYS A 297 6.84 2.35 -18.50
N PRO A 298 7.81 1.50 -18.88
CA PRO A 298 9.14 1.98 -19.18
C PRO A 298 8.98 3.12 -20.19
N PRO A 299 9.75 4.22 -20.07
CA PRO A 299 9.72 5.29 -21.07
C PRO A 299 9.93 4.61 -22.42
N PRO A 300 9.20 5.06 -23.49
CA PRO A 300 9.44 4.52 -24.80
C PRO A 300 10.94 4.61 -25.03
N GLN A 301 11.57 3.47 -25.27
CA GLN A 301 12.95 3.44 -25.72
C GLN A 301 12.91 4.19 -27.06
N ASP A 302 13.45 5.41 -27.09
CA ASP A 302 13.78 6.06 -28.32
C ASP A 302 14.67 5.07 -29.08
N VAL A 303 14.07 4.42 -30.05
CA VAL A 303 14.77 3.61 -31.03
C VAL A 303 15.62 4.62 -31.77
N ILE A 304 16.87 4.78 -31.32
CA ILE A 304 17.90 5.43 -32.11
C ILE A 304 18.02 4.57 -33.35
N SER A 305 17.29 4.96 -34.39
CA SER A 305 17.41 4.42 -35.73
C SER A 305 18.79 4.80 -36.20
N THR A 306 19.77 3.93 -35.99
CA THR A 306 21.04 3.97 -36.68
C THR A 306 20.80 3.48 -38.10
N ALA A 307 20.21 4.33 -38.93
CA ALA A 307 20.30 4.17 -40.35
C ALA A 307 21.74 4.47 -40.76
N PRO A 308 22.43 3.57 -41.51
CA PRO A 308 23.74 3.86 -42.02
C PRO A 308 23.62 5.01 -43.02
N VAL A 309 24.33 6.09 -42.74
CA VAL A 309 24.54 7.19 -43.72
C VAL A 309 25.39 6.59 -44.85
N MET A 310 24.78 6.33 -46.00
CA MET A 310 25.49 6.07 -47.23
C MET A 310 26.25 7.35 -47.62
N LEU A 311 27.55 7.34 -47.44
CA LEU A 311 28.44 8.32 -48.05
C LEU A 311 28.45 8.10 -49.59
N ASP A 312 27.93 9.08 -50.31
CA ASP A 312 27.96 9.13 -51.74
C ASP A 312 29.41 9.44 -52.20
N PRO A 313 30.12 8.56 -52.94
CA PRO A 313 31.44 8.82 -53.42
C PRO A 313 31.36 9.40 -54.88
N GLY A 314 31.19 10.71 -55.01
CA GLY A 314 31.20 11.24 -56.32
C GLY A 314 30.86 12.72 -56.47
N ALA A 315 31.85 13.59 -56.23
CA ALA A 315 31.94 14.89 -56.91
C ALA A 315 33.33 15.49 -56.79
N HIS A 316 34.30 14.86 -57.46
CA HIS A 316 35.42 15.64 -58.03
C HIS A 316 35.04 16.03 -59.41
N LYS A 317 34.96 17.32 -59.70
CA LYS A 317 35.34 18.00 -60.95
C LYS A 317 34.95 19.51 -60.84
N SER A 318 35.91 20.29 -60.78
CA SER A 318 36.50 21.37 -61.60
C SER A 318 36.89 22.52 -60.71
#